data_76a028c763006ba565576023ff444b76
#
_entry.id   76a028c763006ba565576023ff444b76
#
_cell.length_a   1.000
_cell.length_b   1.000
_cell.length_c   1.000
_cell.angle_alpha   90.00
_cell.angle_beta   90.00
_cell.angle_gamma   90.00
#
_symmetry.space_group_name_H-M   'P 1'
#
loop_
_entity.id
_entity.type
_entity.pdbx_description
1 polymer ?
#
loop_
_entity_poly.entity_id
_entity_poly.type
_entity_poly.pdbx_seq_one_letter_code
_entity_poly.pdbx_strand_id
1 'polypeptide(L)'
;LVIRANALLKYKELRDKLKVVSTTDELTGLHNRKYMQERMEQEISRARRYGTKLSCLLFDLDFFKVVNDIYGYEWGDVLLRSIADKLKQLIRKEDILTRYGDEEFLLILPNTSEENAFLFAERFRRDIERMEFIPAGEEERHPITISGGIATYPCIEDTEEDANTIIRYAEHALYNAKKRGKNKIVQFSQINLGE
;
A
#
# COMPACT_ATOMS: atom_id res chain seq x y z
N LEU A 1 -43.47 15.23 10.40
CA LEU A 1 -42.05 15.62 10.63
C LEU A 1 -41.18 14.41 10.93
N VAL A 2 -41.54 13.50 11.84
CA VAL A 2 -40.77 12.30 12.25
C VAL A 2 -40.52 11.36 11.09
N ILE A 3 -41.50 11.09 10.22
CA ILE A 3 -41.36 10.16 9.07
C ILE A 3 -40.33 10.68 8.05
N ARG A 4 -40.27 11.98 7.80
CA ARG A 4 -39.28 12.59 6.90
C ARG A 4 -37.86 12.54 7.50
N ALA A 5 -37.73 12.75 8.81
CA ALA A 5 -36.46 12.63 9.51
C ALA A 5 -35.90 11.19 9.46
N ASN A 6 -36.74 10.18 9.70
CA ASN A 6 -36.35 8.77 9.62
C ASN A 6 -35.98 8.34 8.20
N ALA A 7 -36.67 8.82 7.18
CA ALA A 7 -36.35 8.55 5.78
C ALA A 7 -34.99 9.16 5.38
N LEU A 8 -34.68 10.39 5.84
CA LEU A 8 -33.40 11.07 5.62
C LEU A 8 -32.25 10.37 6.33
N LEU A 9 -32.45 9.90 7.56
CA LEU A 9 -31.46 9.12 8.30
C LEU A 9 -31.15 7.79 7.58
N LYS A 10 -32.19 7.06 7.18
CA LYS A 10 -32.03 5.81 6.45
C LYS A 10 -31.34 6.00 5.08
N TYR A 11 -31.66 7.06 4.36
CA TYR A 11 -30.99 7.42 3.12
C TYR A 11 -29.50 7.74 3.35
N LYS A 12 -29.18 8.50 4.40
CA LYS A 12 -27.80 8.81 4.79
C LYS A 12 -27.02 7.55 5.14
N GLU A 13 -27.59 6.66 5.96
CA GLU A 13 -26.98 5.37 6.31
C GLU A 13 -26.73 4.48 5.08
N LEU A 14 -27.69 4.40 4.17
CA LEU A 14 -27.57 3.63 2.93
C LEU A 14 -26.48 4.20 2.02
N ARG A 15 -26.44 5.52 1.89
CA ARG A 15 -25.41 6.22 1.11
C ARG A 15 -24.02 6.02 1.71
N ASP A 16 -23.89 6.10 3.05
CA ASP A 16 -22.63 5.92 3.73
C ASP A 16 -22.14 4.46 3.62
N LYS A 17 -23.04 3.48 3.71
CA LYS A 17 -22.75 2.05 3.41
C LYS A 17 -22.29 1.83 1.96
N LEU A 18 -23.00 2.40 0.98
CA LEU A 18 -22.61 2.34 -0.43
C LEU A 18 -21.25 2.99 -0.68
N LYS A 19 -20.95 4.10 0.00
CA LYS A 19 -19.65 4.76 -0.09
C LYS A 19 -18.54 3.90 0.49
N VAL A 20 -18.75 3.26 1.63
CA VAL A 20 -17.79 2.33 2.24
C VAL A 20 -17.50 1.15 1.30
N VAL A 21 -18.53 0.49 0.78
CA VAL A 21 -18.37 -0.62 -0.20
C VAL A 21 -17.63 -0.17 -1.46
N SER A 22 -17.80 1.10 -1.87
CA SER A 22 -17.13 1.64 -3.07
C SER A 22 -15.69 2.11 -2.84
N THR A 23 -15.20 2.16 -1.59
CA THR A 23 -13.87 2.71 -1.23
C THR A 23 -12.98 1.76 -0.46
N THR A 24 -13.49 0.56 -0.11
CA THR A 24 -12.73 -0.46 0.64
C THR A 24 -12.59 -1.76 -0.15
N ASP A 25 -11.54 -2.50 0.17
CA ASP A 25 -11.31 -3.87 -0.28
C ASP A 25 -12.00 -4.84 0.70
N GLU A 26 -12.82 -5.74 0.19
CA GLU A 26 -13.64 -6.65 1.01
C GLU A 26 -12.80 -7.69 1.77
N LEU A 27 -11.67 -8.12 1.21
CA LEU A 27 -10.84 -9.15 1.84
C LEU A 27 -10.07 -8.60 3.04
N THR A 28 -9.45 -7.44 2.89
CA THR A 28 -8.50 -6.87 3.88
C THR A 28 -9.11 -5.75 4.73
N GLY A 29 -10.25 -5.19 4.28
CA GLY A 29 -10.87 -4.01 4.90
C GLY A 29 -10.02 -2.72 4.75
N LEU A 30 -8.97 -2.75 3.93
CA LEU A 30 -8.18 -1.57 3.57
C LEU A 30 -8.93 -0.69 2.58
N HIS A 31 -8.43 0.51 2.35
CA HIS A 31 -8.89 1.30 1.21
C HIS A 31 -8.58 0.57 -0.11
N ASN A 32 -9.41 0.80 -1.12
CA ASN A 32 -9.18 0.27 -2.45
C ASN A 32 -8.46 1.28 -3.35
N ARG A 33 -8.08 0.83 -4.56
CA ARG A 33 -7.36 1.65 -5.54
C ARG A 33 -8.10 2.94 -5.91
N LYS A 34 -9.44 2.93 -5.96
CA LYS A 34 -10.22 4.12 -6.28
C LYS A 34 -10.07 5.21 -5.21
N TYR A 35 -10.21 4.84 -3.94
CA TYR A 35 -9.99 5.77 -2.84
C TYR A 35 -8.57 6.32 -2.84
N MET A 36 -7.58 5.46 -3.08
CA MET A 36 -6.18 5.85 -3.15
C MET A 36 -5.94 6.93 -4.20
N GLN A 37 -6.49 6.76 -5.41
CA GLN A 37 -6.31 7.72 -6.50
C GLN A 37 -6.78 9.13 -6.10
N GLU A 38 -8.00 9.21 -5.54
CA GLU A 38 -8.58 10.48 -5.08
C GLU A 38 -7.72 11.12 -3.96
N ARG A 39 -7.21 10.30 -3.04
CA ARG A 39 -6.39 10.77 -1.92
C ARG A 39 -5.01 11.20 -2.35
N MET A 40 -4.37 10.48 -3.28
CA MET A 40 -3.04 10.82 -3.78
C MET A 40 -3.02 12.20 -4.44
N GLU A 41 -4.03 12.52 -5.27
CA GLU A 41 -4.16 13.84 -5.88
C GLU A 41 -4.30 14.96 -4.84
N GLN A 42 -5.10 14.72 -3.79
CA GLN A 42 -5.29 15.68 -2.71
C GLN A 42 -4.00 15.92 -1.92
N GLU A 43 -3.27 14.84 -1.58
CA GLU A 43 -2.04 14.94 -0.79
C GLU A 43 -0.88 15.57 -1.59
N ILE A 44 -0.77 15.31 -2.92
CA ILE A 44 0.19 16.00 -3.79
C ILE A 44 -0.14 17.50 -3.86
N SER A 45 -1.41 17.86 -4.06
CA SER A 45 -1.82 19.26 -4.08
C SER A 45 -1.50 19.97 -2.76
N ARG A 46 -1.67 19.25 -1.63
CA ARG A 46 -1.31 19.74 -0.31
C ARG A 46 0.20 19.90 -0.17
N ALA A 47 0.98 18.87 -0.53
CA ALA A 47 2.43 18.88 -0.46
C ALA A 47 3.02 20.03 -1.30
N ARG A 48 2.50 20.23 -2.52
CA ARG A 48 2.87 21.36 -3.38
C ARG A 48 2.60 22.71 -2.74
N ARG A 49 1.40 22.89 -2.15
CA ARG A 49 1.01 24.17 -1.52
C ARG A 49 1.86 24.54 -0.33
N TYR A 50 2.23 23.56 0.49
CA TYR A 50 2.95 23.80 1.74
C TYR A 50 4.44 23.51 1.66
N GLY A 51 4.96 23.12 0.50
CA GLY A 51 6.39 22.78 0.32
C GLY A 51 6.84 21.59 1.15
N THR A 52 5.93 20.62 1.41
CA THR A 52 6.23 19.46 2.22
C THR A 52 6.55 18.24 1.36
N LYS A 53 7.26 17.26 1.92
CA LYS A 53 7.52 15.98 1.25
C LYS A 53 6.31 15.05 1.37
N LEU A 54 6.12 14.21 0.35
CA LEU A 54 5.11 13.14 0.33
C LEU A 54 5.76 11.87 -0.21
N SER A 55 5.77 10.80 0.57
CA SER A 55 6.31 9.52 0.11
C SER A 55 5.21 8.54 -0.28
N CYS A 56 5.38 7.89 -1.43
CA CYS A 56 4.57 6.80 -1.92
C CYS A 56 5.39 5.50 -1.84
N LEU A 57 4.88 4.51 -1.14
CA LEU A 57 5.49 3.19 -1.00
C LEU A 57 4.58 2.17 -1.65
N LEU A 58 5.13 1.34 -2.52
CA LEU A 58 4.44 0.21 -3.11
C LEU A 58 5.14 -1.08 -2.70
N PHE A 59 4.42 -1.97 -2.03
CA PHE A 59 4.87 -3.31 -1.64
C PHE A 59 4.17 -4.38 -2.45
N ASP A 60 4.88 -5.47 -2.69
CA ASP A 60 4.36 -6.67 -3.35
C ASP A 60 4.93 -7.92 -2.66
N LEU A 61 4.06 -8.90 -2.42
CA LEU A 61 4.48 -10.17 -1.81
C LEU A 61 5.27 -11.00 -2.81
N ASP A 62 6.50 -11.31 -2.43
CA ASP A 62 7.34 -12.16 -3.25
C ASP A 62 6.79 -13.60 -3.29
N PHE A 63 6.69 -14.16 -4.49
CA PHE A 63 6.24 -15.54 -4.71
C PHE A 63 4.81 -15.85 -4.20
N PHE A 64 3.92 -14.87 -4.09
CA PHE A 64 2.55 -15.06 -3.61
C PHE A 64 1.79 -16.14 -4.40
N LYS A 65 1.99 -16.19 -5.72
CA LYS A 65 1.43 -17.25 -6.56
C LYS A 65 1.85 -18.66 -6.10
N VAL A 66 3.09 -18.84 -5.67
CA VAL A 66 3.59 -20.12 -5.17
C VAL A 66 2.85 -20.54 -3.89
N VAL A 67 2.56 -19.59 -3.00
CA VAL A 67 1.73 -19.83 -1.81
C VAL A 67 0.35 -20.33 -2.20
N ASN A 68 -0.30 -19.68 -3.16
CA ASN A 68 -1.62 -20.11 -3.66
C ASN A 68 -1.57 -21.47 -4.35
N ASP A 69 -0.53 -21.75 -5.15
CA ASP A 69 -0.38 -23.00 -5.88
C ASP A 69 -0.13 -24.20 -4.93
N ILE A 70 0.57 -23.99 -3.81
CA ILE A 70 0.90 -25.03 -2.84
C ILE A 70 -0.22 -25.21 -1.80
N TYR A 71 -0.72 -24.11 -1.21
CA TYR A 71 -1.60 -24.16 -0.04
C TYR A 71 -3.07 -23.78 -0.37
N GLY A 72 -3.35 -23.30 -1.59
CA GLY A 72 -4.65 -22.85 -2.03
C GLY A 72 -4.94 -21.38 -1.70
N TYR A 73 -5.95 -20.85 -2.39
CA TYR A 73 -6.34 -19.42 -2.29
C TYR A 73 -6.80 -19.00 -0.89
N GLU A 74 -7.37 -19.93 -0.11
CA GLU A 74 -7.80 -19.63 1.26
C GLU A 74 -6.61 -19.22 2.14
N TRP A 75 -5.46 -19.88 1.97
CA TRP A 75 -4.24 -19.54 2.69
C TRP A 75 -3.58 -18.27 2.17
N GLY A 76 -3.67 -18.00 0.86
CA GLY A 76 -3.30 -16.72 0.29
C GLY A 76 -4.11 -15.57 0.89
N ASP A 77 -5.41 -15.75 1.06
CA ASP A 77 -6.30 -14.79 1.71
C ASP A 77 -5.94 -14.55 3.18
N VAL A 78 -5.61 -15.61 3.92
CA VAL A 78 -5.13 -15.51 5.32
C VAL A 78 -3.84 -14.70 5.38
N LEU A 79 -2.89 -14.97 4.46
CA LEU A 79 -1.64 -14.23 4.38
C LEU A 79 -1.87 -12.76 4.09
N LEU A 80 -2.70 -12.42 3.11
CA LEU A 80 -3.03 -11.03 2.75
C LEU A 80 -3.67 -10.26 3.92
N ARG A 81 -4.60 -10.90 4.66
CA ARG A 81 -5.19 -10.30 5.87
C ARG A 81 -4.13 -10.06 6.94
N SER A 82 -3.25 -11.03 7.17
CA SER A 82 -2.19 -10.93 8.17
C SER A 82 -1.22 -9.78 7.87
N ILE A 83 -0.86 -9.57 6.60
CA ILE A 83 -0.02 -8.46 6.15
C ILE A 83 -0.75 -7.13 6.30
N ALA A 84 -2.01 -7.06 5.88
CA ALA A 84 -2.84 -5.87 6.04
C ALA A 84 -2.95 -5.43 7.50
N ASP A 85 -3.18 -6.38 8.42
CA ASP A 85 -3.30 -6.09 9.84
C ASP A 85 -1.96 -5.65 10.45
N LYS A 86 -0.87 -6.22 10.02
CA LYS A 86 0.48 -5.76 10.40
C LYS A 86 0.75 -4.33 9.93
N LEU A 87 0.42 -4.00 8.70
CA LEU A 87 0.55 -2.63 8.17
C LEU A 87 -0.32 -1.64 8.94
N LYS A 88 -1.59 -1.98 9.22
CA LYS A 88 -2.51 -1.13 10.01
C LYS A 88 -1.94 -0.76 11.39
N GLN A 89 -1.20 -1.65 12.03
CA GLN A 89 -0.59 -1.41 13.34
C GLN A 89 0.63 -0.49 13.29
N LEU A 90 1.26 -0.34 12.12
CA LEU A 90 2.50 0.42 11.94
C LEU A 90 2.30 1.83 11.41
N ILE A 91 1.18 2.08 10.72
CA ILE A 91 0.88 3.37 10.11
C ILE A 91 0.31 4.37 11.10
N ARG A 92 0.47 5.66 10.80
CA ARG A 92 -0.14 6.78 11.53
C ARG A 92 -1.56 7.01 11.05
N LYS A 93 -2.32 7.83 11.79
CA LYS A 93 -3.70 8.18 11.44
C LYS A 93 -3.83 8.93 10.10
N GLU A 94 -2.83 9.75 9.79
CA GLU A 94 -2.76 10.55 8.55
C GLU A 94 -2.28 9.75 7.34
N ASP A 95 -1.64 8.60 7.56
CA ASP A 95 -1.15 7.74 6.49
C ASP A 95 -2.34 7.03 5.80
N ILE A 96 -2.20 6.78 4.51
CA ILE A 96 -3.24 6.12 3.73
C ILE A 96 -2.71 4.78 3.26
N LEU A 97 -3.34 3.71 3.74
CA LEU A 97 -3.00 2.33 3.39
C LEU A 97 -4.07 1.75 2.49
N THR A 98 -3.64 1.19 1.37
CA THR A 98 -4.50 0.71 0.29
C THR A 98 -4.07 -0.68 -0.16
N ARG A 99 -5.04 -1.54 -0.45
CA ARG A 99 -4.80 -2.71 -1.29
C ARG A 99 -4.84 -2.27 -2.75
N TYR A 100 -3.67 -2.20 -3.37
CA TYR A 100 -3.49 -1.63 -4.70
C TYR A 100 -3.74 -2.64 -5.83
N GLY A 101 -3.31 -3.88 -5.64
CA GLY A 101 -3.47 -5.00 -6.56
C GLY A 101 -3.77 -6.30 -5.82
N ASP A 102 -3.60 -7.43 -6.51
CA ASP A 102 -3.89 -8.76 -5.97
C ASP A 102 -3.03 -9.09 -4.74
N GLU A 103 -1.75 -8.85 -4.83
CA GLU A 103 -0.75 -9.00 -3.75
C GLU A 103 0.00 -7.71 -3.44
N GLU A 104 -0.51 -6.57 -3.90
CA GLU A 104 0.15 -5.27 -3.79
C GLU A 104 -0.53 -4.36 -2.77
N PHE A 105 0.29 -3.71 -1.95
CA PHE A 105 -0.14 -2.72 -0.95
C PHE A 105 0.55 -1.39 -1.22
N LEU A 106 -0.23 -0.31 -1.30
CA LEU A 106 0.28 1.04 -1.50
C LEU A 106 0.01 1.89 -0.27
N LEU A 107 1.05 2.59 0.18
CA LEU A 107 0.97 3.56 1.26
C LEU A 107 1.30 4.97 0.74
N ILE A 108 0.49 5.93 1.17
CA ILE A 108 0.77 7.35 0.99
C ILE A 108 1.13 7.89 2.38
N LEU A 109 2.34 8.44 2.51
CA LEU A 109 2.89 8.96 3.76
C LEU A 109 3.08 10.48 3.66
N PRO A 110 2.09 11.29 4.09
CA PRO A 110 2.20 12.75 4.11
C PRO A 110 3.33 13.20 5.04
N ASN A 111 3.95 14.33 4.72
CA ASN A 111 5.03 14.94 5.52
C ASN A 111 6.17 13.97 5.87
N THR A 112 6.48 13.04 4.97
CA THR A 112 7.48 12.00 5.18
C THR A 112 8.57 12.09 4.12
N SER A 113 9.82 12.23 4.58
CA SER A 113 10.98 12.23 3.70
C SER A 113 11.29 10.82 3.16
N GLU A 114 12.04 10.76 2.08
CA GLU A 114 12.47 9.50 1.47
C GLU A 114 13.24 8.60 2.45
N GLU A 115 14.10 9.19 3.27
CA GLU A 115 14.86 8.46 4.30
C GLU A 115 13.94 7.82 5.34
N ASN A 116 12.96 8.59 5.86
CA ASN A 116 12.01 8.07 6.84
C ASN A 116 11.08 7.02 6.23
N ALA A 117 10.68 7.19 4.97
CA ALA A 117 9.92 6.20 4.23
C ALA A 117 10.73 4.90 4.03
N PHE A 118 12.01 5.01 3.70
CA PHE A 118 12.91 3.87 3.57
C PHE A 118 13.10 3.12 4.90
N LEU A 119 13.32 3.83 6.00
CA LEU A 119 13.43 3.22 7.34
C LEU A 119 12.16 2.47 7.73
N PHE A 120 10.99 3.05 7.47
CA PHE A 120 9.70 2.39 7.67
C PHE A 120 9.58 1.12 6.81
N ALA A 121 9.86 1.23 5.52
CA ALA A 121 9.73 0.14 4.57
C ALA A 121 10.68 -1.03 4.89
N GLU A 122 11.94 -0.75 5.25
CA GLU A 122 12.92 -1.76 5.65
C GLU A 122 12.56 -2.45 6.98
N ARG A 123 12.02 -1.71 7.94
CA ARG A 123 11.50 -2.31 9.17
C ARG A 123 10.37 -3.27 8.85
N PHE A 124 9.39 -2.84 8.06
CA PHE A 124 8.26 -3.68 7.67
C PHE A 124 8.73 -4.92 6.87
N ARG A 125 9.65 -4.75 5.91
CA ARG A 125 10.22 -5.88 5.16
C ARG A 125 10.82 -6.93 6.09
N ARG A 126 11.61 -6.50 7.08
CA ARG A 126 12.22 -7.42 8.07
C ARG A 126 11.19 -8.08 8.97
N ASP A 127 10.13 -7.37 9.33
CA ASP A 127 9.04 -7.92 10.14
C ASP A 127 8.27 -9.00 9.38
N ILE A 128 8.10 -8.84 8.06
CA ILE A 128 7.51 -9.89 7.20
C ILE A 128 8.47 -11.07 7.04
N GLU A 129 9.75 -10.83 6.76
CA GLU A 129 10.76 -11.90 6.63
C GLU A 129 10.86 -12.78 7.89
N ARG A 130 10.58 -12.22 9.06
CA ARG A 130 10.55 -12.92 10.35
C ARG A 130 9.18 -13.49 10.72
N MET A 131 8.16 -13.18 9.95
CA MET A 131 6.80 -13.62 10.23
C MET A 131 6.71 -15.13 10.17
N GLU A 132 6.10 -15.73 11.18
CA GLU A 132 5.77 -17.15 11.19
C GLU A 132 4.44 -17.34 10.44
N PHE A 133 4.54 -17.80 9.20
CA PHE A 133 3.40 -18.22 8.41
C PHE A 133 3.44 -19.75 8.30
N ILE A 134 2.53 -20.41 9.03
CA ILE A 134 2.41 -21.88 9.10
C ILE A 134 1.02 -22.26 8.58
N PRO A 135 0.90 -22.67 7.31
CA PRO A 135 -0.37 -23.15 6.77
C PRO A 135 -0.86 -24.41 7.50
N ALA A 136 -2.18 -24.64 7.55
CA ALA A 136 -2.73 -25.81 8.23
C ALA A 136 -2.24 -27.12 7.60
N GLY A 137 -1.81 -28.02 8.47
CA GLY A 137 -1.26 -29.33 8.06
C GLY A 137 0.25 -29.32 7.88
N GLU A 138 0.90 -28.18 8.01
CA GLU A 138 2.37 -28.04 7.97
C GLU A 138 2.94 -27.97 9.38
N GLU A 139 4.16 -28.50 9.55
CA GLU A 139 4.92 -28.42 10.80
C GLU A 139 5.95 -27.27 10.77
N GLU A 140 6.32 -26.83 9.56
CA GLU A 140 7.32 -25.81 9.34
C GLU A 140 6.72 -24.54 8.77
N ARG A 141 7.37 -23.40 9.08
CA ARG A 141 6.98 -22.10 8.51
C ARG A 141 7.31 -22.03 7.02
N HIS A 142 6.40 -21.45 6.25
CA HIS A 142 6.70 -21.04 4.89
C HIS A 142 7.38 -19.66 4.90
N PRO A 143 8.56 -19.50 4.31
CA PRO A 143 9.23 -18.20 4.28
C PRO A 143 8.46 -17.22 3.38
N ILE A 144 8.10 -16.07 3.94
CA ILE A 144 7.42 -14.98 3.24
C ILE A 144 8.37 -13.79 3.17
N THR A 145 8.48 -13.19 1.99
CA THR A 145 9.21 -11.93 1.80
C THR A 145 8.39 -10.95 0.99
N ILE A 146 8.76 -9.68 1.07
CA ILE A 146 8.19 -8.60 0.27
C ILE A 146 9.28 -7.82 -0.43
N SER A 147 8.96 -7.33 -1.61
CA SER A 147 9.72 -6.29 -2.30
C SER A 147 8.98 -4.97 -2.23
N GLY A 148 9.70 -3.86 -2.20
CA GLY A 148 9.09 -2.54 -2.14
C GLY A 148 9.80 -1.51 -3.01
N GLY A 149 9.01 -0.56 -3.54
CA GLY A 149 9.47 0.61 -4.25
C GLY A 149 9.02 1.89 -3.56
N ILE A 150 9.88 2.90 -3.53
CA ILE A 150 9.62 4.21 -2.92
C ILE A 150 9.81 5.31 -3.95
N ALA A 151 8.85 6.22 -4.00
CA ALA A 151 8.97 7.50 -4.68
C ALA A 151 8.55 8.63 -3.75
N THR A 152 9.35 9.69 -3.64
CA THR A 152 9.08 10.82 -2.74
C THR A 152 8.95 12.10 -3.53
N TYR A 153 7.76 12.73 -3.46
CA TYR A 153 7.48 14.02 -4.09
C TYR A 153 8.19 15.17 -3.36
N PRO A 154 8.79 16.13 -4.07
CA PRO A 154 9.11 16.06 -5.48
C PRO A 154 10.22 15.04 -5.74
N CYS A 155 10.05 14.18 -6.78
CA CYS A 155 11.05 13.19 -7.17
C CYS A 155 12.11 13.79 -8.09
N ILE A 156 11.69 14.67 -8.99
CA ILE A 156 12.56 15.38 -9.95
C ILE A 156 12.31 16.88 -9.78
N GLU A 157 13.38 17.63 -9.52
CA GLU A 157 13.30 19.08 -9.40
C GLU A 157 12.83 19.71 -10.71
N ASP A 158 12.09 20.82 -10.62
CA ASP A 158 11.56 21.61 -11.74
C ASP A 158 10.62 20.87 -12.71
N THR A 159 10.07 19.72 -12.29
CA THR A 159 9.04 19.01 -13.06
C THR A 159 7.67 19.06 -12.39
N GLU A 160 6.63 19.16 -13.20
CA GLU A 160 5.26 19.05 -12.72
C GLU A 160 4.88 17.57 -12.60
N GLU A 161 4.86 17.06 -11.37
CA GLU A 161 4.54 15.66 -11.07
C GLU A 161 3.11 15.56 -10.56
N ASP A 162 2.32 14.70 -11.17
CA ASP A 162 0.96 14.34 -10.75
C ASP A 162 0.95 13.02 -9.97
N ALA A 163 -0.23 12.62 -9.50
CA ALA A 163 -0.43 11.38 -8.76
C ALA A 163 0.04 10.14 -9.54
N ASN A 164 -0.27 10.07 -10.83
CA ASN A 164 0.09 8.93 -11.67
C ASN A 164 1.60 8.85 -11.88
N THR A 165 2.27 9.99 -12.01
CA THR A 165 3.72 10.07 -12.15
C THR A 165 4.43 9.53 -10.91
N ILE A 166 4.02 9.94 -9.71
CA ILE A 166 4.62 9.45 -8.45
C ILE A 166 4.39 7.95 -8.27
N ILE A 167 3.18 7.46 -8.54
CA ILE A 167 2.87 6.03 -8.45
C ILE A 167 3.74 5.24 -9.44
N ARG A 168 3.85 5.69 -10.68
CA ARG A 168 4.69 5.05 -11.70
C ARG A 168 6.17 5.00 -11.30
N TYR A 169 6.68 6.01 -10.61
CA TYR A 169 8.04 5.99 -10.08
C TYR A 169 8.20 4.94 -8.96
N ALA A 170 7.21 4.80 -8.08
CA ALA A 170 7.19 3.74 -7.08
C ALA A 170 7.09 2.34 -7.72
N GLU A 171 6.28 2.17 -8.76
CA GLU A 171 6.19 0.93 -9.55
C GLU A 171 7.52 0.58 -10.23
N HIS A 172 8.21 1.58 -10.79
CA HIS A 172 9.54 1.39 -11.39
C HIS A 172 10.57 0.98 -10.36
N ALA A 173 10.53 1.58 -9.16
CA ALA A 173 11.40 1.20 -8.05
C ALA A 173 11.11 -0.24 -7.57
N LEU A 174 9.84 -0.63 -7.44
CA LEU A 174 9.43 -1.99 -7.10
C LEU A 174 9.90 -3.01 -8.15
N TYR A 175 9.74 -2.70 -9.43
CA TYR A 175 10.25 -3.56 -10.51
C TYR A 175 11.75 -3.80 -10.38
N ASN A 176 12.53 -2.76 -10.06
CA ASN A 176 13.97 -2.87 -9.81
C ASN A 176 14.28 -3.72 -8.57
N ALA A 177 13.49 -3.61 -7.49
CA ALA A 177 13.61 -4.45 -6.32
C ALA A 177 13.44 -5.94 -6.68
N LYS A 178 12.39 -6.26 -7.44
CA LYS A 178 12.12 -7.63 -7.92
C LYS A 178 13.24 -8.15 -8.84
N LYS A 179 13.71 -7.34 -9.79
CA LYS A 179 14.78 -7.70 -10.74
C LYS A 179 16.12 -7.93 -10.03
N ARG A 180 16.41 -7.17 -8.98
CA ARG A 180 17.66 -7.30 -8.19
C ARG A 180 17.64 -8.43 -7.17
N GLY A 181 16.70 -9.39 -7.25
CA GLY A 181 16.65 -10.60 -6.43
C GLY A 181 15.61 -10.59 -5.32
N LYS A 182 14.61 -9.70 -5.36
CA LYS A 182 13.48 -9.62 -4.41
C LYS A 182 13.91 -9.35 -2.96
N ASN A 183 12.97 -9.42 -2.00
CA ASN A 183 13.22 -9.22 -0.57
C ASN A 183 14.06 -7.97 -0.28
N LYS A 184 13.70 -6.84 -0.86
CA LYS A 184 14.41 -5.56 -0.71
C LYS A 184 13.53 -4.37 -1.04
N ILE A 185 13.98 -3.21 -0.56
CA ILE A 185 13.39 -1.92 -0.82
C ILE A 185 14.32 -1.14 -1.76
N VAL A 186 13.75 -0.53 -2.79
CA VAL A 186 14.46 0.34 -3.73
C VAL A 186 13.81 1.72 -3.73
N GLN A 187 14.63 2.76 -3.70
CA GLN A 187 14.22 4.15 -3.81
C GLN A 187 14.36 4.58 -5.28
N PHE A 188 13.36 5.28 -5.81
CA PHE A 188 13.40 5.76 -7.19
C PHE A 188 14.57 6.68 -7.46
N SER A 189 14.93 7.54 -6.49
CA SER A 189 16.09 8.45 -6.57
C SER A 189 17.44 7.73 -6.79
N GLN A 190 17.52 6.44 -6.41
CA GLN A 190 18.74 5.63 -6.53
C GLN A 190 18.79 4.81 -7.83
N ILE A 191 17.79 4.95 -8.70
CA ILE A 191 17.76 4.26 -9.99
C ILE A 191 18.44 5.16 -11.02
N ASN A 192 19.53 4.65 -11.62
CA ASN A 192 20.12 5.31 -12.77
C ASN A 192 19.16 5.19 -13.96
N LEU A 193 18.56 6.28 -14.38
CA LEU A 193 17.62 6.35 -15.52
C LEU A 193 18.32 6.12 -16.89
N GLY A 194 19.57 5.69 -16.90
CA GLY A 194 20.39 5.46 -18.09
C GLY A 194 20.81 4.02 -18.35
N GLU A 195 20.26 3.04 -17.60
CA GLU A 195 20.50 1.61 -17.84
C GLU A 195 19.22 0.87 -18.26
#